data_46537f8d0aac06c2a919353586c37167
#
_entry.id   46537f8d0aac06c2a919353586c37167
#
_cell.length_a   1.000
_cell.length_b   1.000
_cell.length_c   1.000
_cell.angle_alpha   90.00
_cell.angle_beta   90.00
_cell.angle_gamma   90.00
#
_symmetry.space_group_name_H-M   'P 1'
#
loop_
_entity.id
_entity.type
_entity.pdbx_description
1 polymer ?
#
loop_
_entity_poly.entity_id
_entity_poly.type
_entity_poly.pdbx_seq_one_letter_code
_entity_poly.pdbx_strand_id
1 'polypeptide(L)'
;MFQRVLAVTLAQVVRSISVVLLPIAFLSLIAWATAGSTNGNTSDPIRAAIWLWLGAHHLAFNLTLSEGAAAGWLTYLPLGALIFPILAIRSGFKRSIERLDNDYQSIALARTLFVTLYAGITAAIAFFVTTDAVKPVWYLTPLVTIPIAILSVLTAERRKISSQPIFFATRIIAAFLGFGFLVLGISLLVNLAIVKDLTQVLEPGILGGFLLLILNVLYLPNAAVATIGYFAGVGFGIGNGTIISPLFYQVPEIPALPILGALPTGKFQWALIAILIFVAAGVALTSWTLNQRPEVLWQTFTLVLLAVAFISWAASGSLMTEALSAVGVSIWKVTLAIGVEMAIGIGLARVLPRLDRTR
;
A
#
# COMPACT_ATOMS: atom_id res chain seq x y z
N MET A 1 -26.70 -28.39 -3.13
CA MET A 1 -25.83 -27.38 -3.73
C MET A 1 -25.32 -26.39 -2.69
N PHE A 2 -26.18 -25.57 -2.06
CA PHE A 2 -25.75 -24.51 -1.12
C PHE A 2 -24.84 -25.01 0.00
N GLN A 3 -25.18 -26.07 0.72
CA GLN A 3 -24.37 -26.62 1.83
C GLN A 3 -22.96 -27.02 1.38
N ARG A 4 -22.82 -27.65 0.20
CA ARG A 4 -21.51 -28.04 -0.37
C ARG A 4 -20.67 -26.79 -0.69
N VAL A 5 -21.28 -25.78 -1.34
CA VAL A 5 -20.58 -24.53 -1.67
C VAL A 5 -20.15 -23.80 -0.41
N LEU A 6 -21.03 -23.69 0.59
CA LEU A 6 -20.72 -23.05 1.87
C LEU A 6 -19.57 -23.77 2.59
N ALA A 7 -19.61 -25.10 2.70
CA ALA A 7 -18.56 -25.87 3.39
C ALA A 7 -17.21 -25.73 2.67
N VAL A 8 -17.16 -25.85 1.35
CA VAL A 8 -15.92 -25.67 0.57
C VAL A 8 -15.39 -24.26 0.72
N THR A 9 -16.25 -23.25 0.61
CA THR A 9 -15.85 -21.83 0.69
C THR A 9 -15.34 -21.50 2.08
N LEU A 10 -16.05 -21.88 3.15
CA LEU A 10 -15.64 -21.64 4.52
C LEU A 10 -14.27 -22.29 4.83
N ALA A 11 -14.07 -23.54 4.41
CA ALA A 11 -12.78 -24.24 4.60
C ALA A 11 -11.63 -23.48 3.90
N GLN A 12 -11.87 -22.92 2.69
CA GLN A 12 -10.84 -22.15 1.99
C GLN A 12 -10.62 -20.75 2.57
N VAL A 13 -11.66 -20.10 3.11
CA VAL A 13 -11.54 -18.84 3.85
C VAL A 13 -10.68 -19.05 5.10
N VAL A 14 -11.01 -20.03 5.95
CA VAL A 14 -10.23 -20.36 7.15
C VAL A 14 -8.78 -20.66 6.79
N ARG A 15 -8.55 -21.47 5.75
CA ARG A 15 -7.21 -21.77 5.28
C ARG A 15 -6.46 -20.51 4.81
N SER A 16 -7.11 -19.59 4.12
CA SER A 16 -6.49 -18.34 3.66
C SER A 16 -6.06 -17.45 4.82
N ILE A 17 -6.85 -17.39 5.89
CA ILE A 17 -6.49 -16.70 7.13
C ILE A 17 -5.30 -17.40 7.78
N SER A 18 -5.37 -18.73 7.96
CA SER A 18 -4.34 -19.50 8.66
C SER A 18 -2.98 -19.45 7.96
N VAL A 19 -2.94 -19.49 6.64
CA VAL A 19 -1.67 -19.45 5.86
C VAL A 19 -0.87 -18.16 6.11
N VAL A 20 -1.54 -17.05 6.41
CA VAL A 20 -0.86 -15.79 6.73
C VAL A 20 -0.67 -15.62 8.24
N LEU A 21 -1.70 -15.93 9.02
CA LEU A 21 -1.69 -15.68 10.46
C LEU A 21 -0.72 -16.62 11.21
N LEU A 22 -0.63 -17.91 10.84
CA LEU A 22 0.23 -18.86 11.56
C LEU A 22 1.73 -18.54 11.44
N PRO A 23 2.30 -18.19 10.27
CA PRO A 23 3.69 -17.73 10.20
C PRO A 23 3.94 -16.47 11.02
N ILE A 24 3.01 -15.50 11.00
CA ILE A 24 3.14 -14.28 11.80
C ILE A 24 3.10 -14.65 13.30
N ALA A 25 2.19 -15.53 13.73
CA ALA A 25 2.11 -16.00 15.12
C ALA A 25 3.39 -16.69 15.56
N PHE A 26 3.96 -17.54 14.70
CA PHE A 26 5.23 -18.20 14.97
C PHE A 26 6.37 -17.20 15.15
N LEU A 27 6.49 -16.21 14.27
CA LEU A 27 7.51 -15.15 14.38
C LEU A 27 7.29 -14.30 15.64
N SER A 28 6.04 -13.97 15.97
CA SER A 28 5.70 -13.20 17.18
C SER A 28 6.06 -13.96 18.45
N LEU A 29 5.83 -15.29 18.48
CA LEU A 29 6.22 -16.15 19.60
C LEU A 29 7.74 -16.21 19.77
N ILE A 30 8.49 -16.38 18.68
CA ILE A 30 9.96 -16.37 18.74
C ILE A 30 10.47 -15.02 19.23
N ALA A 31 9.96 -13.91 18.67
CA ALA A 31 10.35 -12.56 19.07
C ALA A 31 10.07 -12.33 20.57
N TRP A 32 8.91 -12.75 21.05
CA TRP A 32 8.54 -12.65 22.46
C TRP A 32 9.46 -13.50 23.35
N ALA A 33 9.72 -14.75 22.96
CA ALA A 33 10.58 -15.66 23.73
C ALA A 33 12.03 -15.18 23.80
N THR A 34 12.53 -14.46 22.79
CA THR A 34 13.89 -13.95 22.73
C THR A 34 14.04 -12.55 23.38
N ALA A 35 12.95 -11.81 23.54
CA ALA A 35 12.97 -10.47 24.13
C ALA A 35 13.20 -10.47 25.65
N GLY A 36 13.15 -11.61 26.32
CA GLY A 36 13.47 -11.75 27.75
C GLY A 36 12.55 -11.01 28.69
N SER A 37 11.30 -10.69 28.30
CA SER A 37 10.37 -9.97 29.16
C SER A 37 9.92 -10.83 30.34
N THR A 38 10.21 -10.41 31.56
CA THR A 38 9.80 -11.09 32.80
C THR A 38 8.33 -10.89 33.13
N ASN A 39 7.65 -9.93 32.50
CA ASN A 39 6.28 -9.49 32.83
C ASN A 39 5.27 -9.75 31.72
N GLY A 40 5.63 -10.50 30.67
CA GLY A 40 4.75 -10.76 29.52
C GLY A 40 3.79 -11.93 29.75
N ASN A 41 2.56 -11.82 29.30
CA ASN A 41 1.60 -12.91 29.28
C ASN A 41 1.74 -13.71 27.98
N THR A 42 1.53 -15.02 28.01
CA THR A 42 1.56 -15.91 26.82
C THR A 42 0.50 -15.56 25.77
N SER A 43 -0.54 -14.80 26.12
CA SER A 43 -1.53 -14.26 25.16
C SER A 43 -1.00 -13.10 24.33
N ASP A 44 0.03 -12.38 24.77
CA ASP A 44 0.52 -11.16 24.13
C ASP A 44 1.10 -11.39 22.74
N PRO A 45 1.97 -12.40 22.50
CA PRO A 45 2.48 -12.68 21.16
C PRO A 45 1.37 -13.10 20.18
N ILE A 46 0.32 -13.77 20.67
CA ILE A 46 -0.83 -14.16 19.84
C ILE A 46 -1.63 -12.94 19.43
N ARG A 47 -1.91 -12.01 20.38
CA ARG A 47 -2.57 -10.73 20.08
C ARG A 47 -1.74 -9.89 19.12
N ALA A 48 -0.43 -9.78 19.34
CA ALA A 48 0.48 -9.07 18.46
C ALA A 48 0.44 -9.63 17.03
N ALA A 49 0.44 -10.96 16.88
CA ALA A 49 0.31 -11.61 15.58
C ALA A 49 -1.01 -11.26 14.87
N ILE A 50 -2.12 -11.23 15.60
CA ILE A 50 -3.42 -10.84 15.04
C ILE A 50 -3.42 -9.36 14.65
N TRP A 51 -2.86 -8.46 15.47
CA TRP A 51 -2.75 -7.04 15.13
C TRP A 51 -1.88 -6.82 13.89
N LEU A 52 -0.74 -7.51 13.76
CA LEU A 52 0.10 -7.46 12.57
C LEU A 52 -0.64 -7.97 11.33
N TRP A 53 -1.41 -9.06 11.48
CA TRP A 53 -2.23 -9.62 10.42
C TRP A 53 -3.37 -8.65 10.00
N LEU A 54 -4.03 -7.98 10.95
CA LEU A 54 -5.02 -6.93 10.67
C LEU A 54 -4.37 -5.71 10.01
N GLY A 55 -3.17 -5.33 10.46
CA GLY A 55 -2.36 -4.27 9.84
C GLY A 55 -1.99 -4.59 8.39
N ALA A 56 -1.72 -5.87 8.07
CA ALA A 56 -1.49 -6.31 6.70
C ALA A 56 -2.73 -6.14 5.80
N HIS A 57 -3.94 -6.01 6.37
CA HIS A 57 -5.16 -5.62 5.65
C HIS A 57 -5.39 -4.11 5.61
N HIS A 58 -4.45 -3.29 6.06
CA HIS A 58 -4.60 -1.84 6.14
C HIS A 58 -5.71 -1.36 7.08
N LEU A 59 -6.02 -2.15 8.10
CA LEU A 59 -6.98 -1.75 9.12
C LEU A 59 -6.32 -0.75 10.08
N ALA A 60 -6.98 0.37 10.31
CA ALA A 60 -6.55 1.40 11.25
C ALA A 60 -6.65 0.93 12.72
N PHE A 61 -5.76 1.46 13.57
CA PHE A 61 -5.77 1.21 15.00
C PHE A 61 -5.82 2.53 15.76
N ASN A 62 -6.53 2.53 16.88
CA ASN A 62 -6.39 3.53 17.92
C ASN A 62 -5.52 2.93 19.03
N LEU A 63 -4.45 3.60 19.36
CA LEU A 63 -3.46 3.14 20.34
C LEU A 63 -3.47 4.07 21.55
N THR A 64 -3.44 3.48 22.75
CA THR A 64 -3.34 4.20 24.02
C THR A 64 -2.28 3.46 24.82
N LEU A 65 -1.02 3.88 24.67
CA LEU A 65 0.08 3.30 25.45
C LEU A 65 0.05 3.87 26.87
N SER A 66 0.54 3.07 27.83
CA SER A 66 0.44 3.28 29.29
C SER A 66 0.58 4.72 29.79
N GLU A 67 0.13 4.96 31.03
CA GLU A 67 -0.03 6.25 31.73
C GLU A 67 1.06 7.30 31.42
N GLY A 68 0.63 8.41 30.79
CA GLY A 68 1.52 9.51 30.37
C GLY A 68 2.15 9.35 28.98
N ALA A 69 1.97 8.22 28.31
CA ALA A 69 2.48 8.01 26.97
C ALA A 69 1.43 8.41 25.90
N ALA A 70 1.92 8.66 24.68
CA ALA A 70 1.13 9.15 23.57
C ALA A 70 -0.05 8.23 23.22
N ALA A 71 -1.23 8.82 23.05
CA ALA A 71 -2.39 8.20 22.44
C ALA A 71 -2.57 8.73 21.01
N GLY A 72 -3.02 7.89 20.10
CA GLY A 72 -3.28 8.34 18.74
C GLY A 72 -3.62 7.24 17.75
N TRP A 73 -3.67 7.62 16.48
CA TRP A 73 -4.03 6.74 15.38
C TRP A 73 -2.81 6.15 14.70
N LEU A 74 -2.83 4.84 14.47
CA LEU A 74 -1.90 4.15 13.60
C LEU A 74 -2.63 3.82 12.28
N THR A 75 -2.37 4.63 11.26
CA THR A 75 -2.95 4.48 9.91
C THR A 75 -1.88 4.44 8.82
N TYR A 76 -0.64 4.85 9.12
CA TYR A 76 0.49 4.68 8.22
C TYR A 76 0.98 3.24 8.29
N LEU A 77 0.37 2.39 7.47
CA LEU A 77 0.62 0.95 7.45
C LEU A 77 1.42 0.55 6.19
N PRO A 78 2.22 -0.54 6.25
CA PRO A 78 3.06 -0.93 5.12
C PRO A 78 2.21 -1.49 3.97
N LEU A 79 2.17 -0.78 2.84
CA LEU A 79 1.44 -1.20 1.63
C LEU A 79 1.90 -2.56 1.10
N GLY A 80 3.19 -2.87 1.24
CA GLY A 80 3.73 -4.16 0.81
C GLY A 80 3.12 -5.35 1.56
N ALA A 81 2.61 -5.13 2.77
CA ALA A 81 1.97 -6.18 3.55
C ALA A 81 0.65 -6.68 2.94
N LEU A 82 -0.05 -5.85 2.14
CA LEU A 82 -1.27 -6.24 1.43
C LEU A 82 -1.08 -7.44 0.49
N ILE A 83 0.16 -7.70 0.04
CA ILE A 83 0.44 -8.83 -0.85
C ILE A 83 0.08 -10.17 -0.21
N PHE A 84 0.26 -10.31 1.10
CA PHE A 84 -0.01 -11.56 1.82
C PHE A 84 -1.49 -11.94 1.82
N PRO A 85 -2.43 -11.09 2.29
CA PRO A 85 -3.85 -11.42 2.21
C PRO A 85 -4.34 -11.53 0.78
N ILE A 86 -3.87 -10.70 -0.16
CA ILE A 86 -4.26 -10.79 -1.58
C ILE A 86 -3.88 -12.17 -2.15
N LEU A 87 -2.66 -12.63 -1.97
CA LEU A 87 -2.20 -13.93 -2.48
C LEU A 87 -2.88 -15.10 -1.78
N ALA A 88 -3.11 -15.01 -0.45
CA ALA A 88 -3.78 -16.05 0.32
C ALA A 88 -5.24 -16.22 -0.12
N ILE A 89 -5.99 -15.12 -0.23
CA ILE A 89 -7.39 -15.10 -0.70
C ILE A 89 -7.46 -15.63 -2.15
N ARG A 90 -6.62 -15.08 -3.04
CA ARG A 90 -6.55 -15.51 -4.45
C ARG A 90 -6.31 -17.02 -4.56
N SER A 91 -5.34 -17.54 -3.82
CA SER A 91 -5.01 -18.96 -3.79
C SER A 91 -6.14 -19.82 -3.17
N GLY A 92 -6.77 -19.33 -2.11
CA GLY A 92 -7.93 -19.97 -1.48
C GLY A 92 -9.13 -20.04 -2.41
N PHE A 93 -9.47 -18.96 -3.06
CA PHE A 93 -10.58 -18.93 -3.99
C PHE A 93 -10.34 -19.80 -5.25
N LYS A 94 -9.10 -19.81 -5.77
CA LYS A 94 -8.74 -20.72 -6.87
C LYS A 94 -8.99 -22.19 -6.50
N ARG A 95 -8.63 -22.60 -5.30
CA ARG A 95 -8.94 -23.96 -4.80
C ARG A 95 -10.45 -24.19 -4.60
N SER A 96 -11.23 -23.15 -4.27
CA SER A 96 -12.69 -23.26 -4.23
C SER A 96 -13.26 -23.58 -5.62
N ILE A 97 -12.78 -22.91 -6.67
CA ILE A 97 -13.18 -23.17 -8.06
C ILE A 97 -12.89 -24.63 -8.45
N GLU A 98 -11.67 -25.09 -8.16
CA GLU A 98 -11.24 -26.46 -8.47
C GLU A 98 -12.10 -27.51 -7.75
N ARG A 99 -12.48 -27.28 -6.49
CA ARG A 99 -13.30 -28.20 -5.68
C ARG A 99 -14.80 -28.17 -6.00
N LEU A 100 -15.24 -27.14 -6.71
CA LEU A 100 -16.62 -26.99 -7.18
C LEU A 100 -16.78 -27.41 -8.65
N ASP A 101 -15.83 -28.18 -9.17
CA ASP A 101 -15.86 -28.78 -10.51
C ASP A 101 -16.04 -27.75 -11.64
N ASN A 102 -15.63 -26.51 -11.42
CA ASN A 102 -15.80 -25.38 -12.34
C ASN A 102 -17.27 -25.06 -12.70
N ASP A 103 -18.25 -25.51 -11.89
CA ASP A 103 -19.66 -25.19 -12.13
C ASP A 103 -19.91 -23.69 -11.94
N TYR A 104 -20.44 -23.03 -12.98
CA TYR A 104 -20.60 -21.59 -13.02
C TYR A 104 -21.51 -21.04 -11.91
N GLN A 105 -22.63 -21.71 -11.61
CA GLN A 105 -23.58 -21.28 -10.58
C GLN A 105 -22.95 -21.41 -9.17
N SER A 106 -22.24 -22.52 -8.94
CA SER A 106 -21.51 -22.75 -7.68
C SER A 106 -20.39 -21.75 -7.49
N ILE A 107 -19.65 -21.36 -8.56
CA ILE A 107 -18.59 -20.36 -8.49
C ILE A 107 -19.15 -18.97 -8.20
N ALA A 108 -20.27 -18.57 -8.82
CA ALA A 108 -20.89 -17.29 -8.57
C ALA A 108 -21.33 -17.14 -7.10
N LEU A 109 -21.95 -18.20 -6.55
CA LEU A 109 -22.29 -18.25 -5.12
C LEU A 109 -21.06 -18.27 -4.23
N ALA A 110 -20.05 -19.08 -4.57
CA ALA A 110 -18.80 -19.17 -3.82
C ALA A 110 -18.07 -17.83 -3.77
N ARG A 111 -18.10 -17.04 -4.83
CA ARG A 111 -17.51 -15.68 -4.86
C ARG A 111 -18.11 -14.78 -3.81
N THR A 112 -19.43 -14.68 -3.77
CA THR A 112 -20.16 -13.86 -2.80
C THR A 112 -19.89 -14.36 -1.38
N LEU A 113 -20.02 -15.68 -1.16
CA LEU A 113 -19.75 -16.27 0.14
C LEU A 113 -18.30 -16.08 0.60
N PHE A 114 -17.34 -16.20 -0.30
CA PHE A 114 -15.92 -16.02 0.05
C PHE A 114 -15.66 -14.60 0.56
N VAL A 115 -16.14 -13.59 -0.18
CA VAL A 115 -15.96 -12.19 0.18
C VAL A 115 -16.65 -11.87 1.51
N THR A 116 -17.91 -12.28 1.67
CA THR A 116 -18.68 -11.98 2.89
C THR A 116 -18.17 -12.73 4.11
N LEU A 117 -17.83 -14.01 3.99
CA LEU A 117 -17.27 -14.81 5.10
C LEU A 117 -15.89 -14.29 5.50
N TYR A 118 -15.03 -13.97 4.52
CA TYR A 118 -13.70 -13.44 4.82
C TYR A 118 -13.81 -12.11 5.58
N ALA A 119 -14.63 -11.18 5.11
CA ALA A 119 -14.85 -9.89 5.76
C ALA A 119 -15.49 -10.05 7.16
N GLY A 120 -16.49 -10.90 7.27
CA GLY A 120 -17.18 -11.14 8.55
C GLY A 120 -16.28 -11.78 9.60
N ILE A 121 -15.50 -12.81 9.22
CA ILE A 121 -14.57 -13.47 10.14
C ILE A 121 -13.45 -12.50 10.55
N THR A 122 -12.91 -11.72 9.60
CA THR A 122 -11.88 -10.73 9.91
C THR A 122 -12.41 -9.63 10.85
N ALA A 123 -13.63 -9.18 10.65
CA ALA A 123 -14.28 -8.21 11.56
C ALA A 123 -14.51 -8.79 12.97
N ALA A 124 -14.95 -10.04 13.06
CA ALA A 124 -15.11 -10.73 14.34
C ALA A 124 -13.76 -10.87 15.06
N ILE A 125 -12.71 -11.29 14.36
CA ILE A 125 -11.35 -11.37 14.92
C ILE A 125 -10.89 -10.00 15.43
N ALA A 126 -11.09 -8.92 14.63
CA ALA A 126 -10.72 -7.56 15.02
C ALA A 126 -11.46 -7.09 16.28
N PHE A 127 -12.74 -7.44 16.41
CA PHE A 127 -13.54 -7.12 17.59
C PHE A 127 -13.01 -7.84 18.84
N PHE A 128 -12.78 -9.16 18.77
CA PHE A 128 -12.36 -9.95 19.92
C PHE A 128 -10.92 -9.71 20.38
N VAL A 129 -10.04 -9.18 19.52
CA VAL A 129 -8.65 -8.90 19.90
C VAL A 129 -8.46 -7.48 20.47
N THR A 130 -9.52 -6.70 20.56
CA THR A 130 -9.50 -5.34 21.11
C THR A 130 -9.10 -5.35 22.59
N THR A 131 -8.19 -4.47 22.96
CA THR A 131 -7.76 -4.21 24.35
C THR A 131 -7.80 -2.71 24.61
N ASP A 132 -7.62 -2.29 25.88
CA ASP A 132 -7.58 -0.85 26.21
C ASP A 132 -6.44 -0.13 25.55
N ALA A 133 -5.29 -0.80 25.42
CA ALA A 133 -4.08 -0.26 24.80
C ALA A 133 -4.12 -0.25 23.26
N VAL A 134 -4.71 -1.27 22.64
CA VAL A 134 -4.74 -1.44 21.18
C VAL A 134 -6.15 -1.74 20.72
N LYS A 135 -6.76 -0.81 20.01
CA LYS A 135 -8.16 -0.88 19.52
C LYS A 135 -8.18 -0.88 17.99
N PRO A 136 -8.18 -2.08 17.33
CA PRO A 136 -8.46 -2.13 15.90
C PRO A 136 -9.84 -1.50 15.62
N VAL A 137 -9.95 -0.73 14.54
CA VAL A 137 -11.22 -0.08 14.15
C VAL A 137 -12.10 -1.13 13.47
N TRP A 138 -12.60 -2.09 14.26
CA TRP A 138 -13.25 -3.32 13.80
C TRP A 138 -14.46 -3.07 12.88
N TYR A 139 -15.22 -2.00 13.09
CA TYR A 139 -16.38 -1.64 12.27
C TYR A 139 -15.99 -1.17 10.86
N LEU A 140 -14.75 -0.74 10.64
CA LEU A 140 -14.21 -0.43 9.31
C LEU A 140 -13.61 -1.65 8.60
N THR A 141 -13.48 -2.79 9.29
CA THR A 141 -12.90 -4.01 8.71
C THR A 141 -13.59 -4.43 7.41
N PRO A 142 -14.95 -4.47 7.30
CA PRO A 142 -15.59 -4.82 6.03
C PRO A 142 -15.25 -3.84 4.90
N LEU A 143 -15.15 -2.53 5.21
CA LEU A 143 -14.83 -1.51 4.22
C LEU A 143 -13.45 -1.71 3.58
N VAL A 144 -12.50 -2.24 4.34
CA VAL A 144 -11.13 -2.49 3.87
C VAL A 144 -11.00 -3.89 3.26
N THR A 145 -11.55 -4.91 3.92
CA THR A 145 -11.36 -6.30 3.50
C THR A 145 -12.21 -6.72 2.30
N ILE A 146 -13.40 -6.15 2.11
CA ILE A 146 -14.25 -6.46 0.95
C ILE A 146 -13.57 -6.08 -0.37
N PRO A 147 -13.02 -4.86 -0.57
CA PRO A 147 -12.28 -4.52 -1.77
C PRO A 147 -11.07 -5.43 -2.02
N ILE A 148 -10.31 -5.76 -0.97
CA ILE A 148 -9.16 -6.68 -1.06
C ILE A 148 -9.62 -8.07 -1.52
N ALA A 149 -10.69 -8.59 -0.92
CA ALA A 149 -11.23 -9.89 -1.26
C ALA A 149 -11.80 -9.92 -2.68
N ILE A 150 -12.55 -8.89 -3.10
CA ILE A 150 -13.06 -8.76 -4.48
C ILE A 150 -11.91 -8.74 -5.48
N LEU A 151 -10.90 -7.90 -5.28
CA LEU A 151 -9.74 -7.83 -6.17
C LEU A 151 -9.03 -9.19 -6.28
N SER A 152 -8.84 -9.86 -5.14
CA SER A 152 -8.18 -11.16 -5.07
C SER A 152 -8.95 -12.25 -5.80
N VAL A 153 -10.28 -12.27 -5.62
CA VAL A 153 -11.19 -13.23 -6.27
C VAL A 153 -11.25 -13.00 -7.78
N LEU A 154 -11.40 -11.75 -8.22
CA LEU A 154 -11.43 -11.41 -9.65
C LEU A 154 -10.12 -11.78 -10.37
N THR A 155 -8.99 -11.56 -9.70
CA THR A 155 -7.68 -11.96 -10.26
C THR A 155 -7.47 -13.49 -10.27
N ALA A 156 -8.14 -14.24 -9.40
CA ALA A 156 -8.11 -15.70 -9.40
C ALA A 156 -8.84 -16.31 -10.60
N GLU A 157 -9.93 -15.70 -11.05
CA GLU A 157 -10.73 -16.17 -12.20
C GLU A 157 -10.06 -15.98 -13.55
N ARG A 158 -8.85 -15.39 -13.60
CA ARG A 158 -8.12 -15.10 -14.86
C ARG A 158 -8.97 -14.36 -15.90
N ARG A 159 -9.95 -13.58 -15.48
CA ARG A 159 -10.72 -12.74 -16.41
C ARG A 159 -9.77 -11.78 -17.11
N LYS A 160 -9.70 -11.85 -18.43
CA LYS A 160 -8.97 -10.86 -19.22
C LYS A 160 -9.65 -9.50 -19.00
N ILE A 161 -8.88 -8.54 -18.52
CA ILE A 161 -9.33 -7.14 -18.51
C ILE A 161 -9.37 -6.67 -19.95
N SER A 162 -10.56 -6.70 -20.55
CA SER A 162 -10.74 -6.28 -21.95
C SER A 162 -10.96 -4.78 -22.10
N SER A 163 -11.05 -4.05 -20.99
CA SER A 163 -11.26 -2.60 -20.99
C SER A 163 -9.95 -1.86 -21.33
N GLN A 164 -9.92 -1.21 -22.48
CA GLN A 164 -8.79 -0.40 -22.94
C GLN A 164 -8.40 0.69 -21.92
N PRO A 165 -9.32 1.47 -21.32
CA PRO A 165 -8.97 2.45 -20.31
C PRO A 165 -8.23 1.87 -19.09
N ILE A 166 -8.70 0.72 -18.59
CA ILE A 166 -8.04 0.06 -17.43
C ILE A 166 -6.64 -0.44 -17.81
N PHE A 167 -6.48 -0.99 -19.02
CA PHE A 167 -5.18 -1.45 -19.51
C PHE A 167 -4.17 -0.32 -19.59
N PHE A 168 -4.54 0.83 -20.17
CA PHE A 168 -3.65 1.98 -20.29
C PHE A 168 -3.37 2.63 -18.92
N ALA A 169 -4.39 2.76 -18.06
CA ALA A 169 -4.22 3.28 -16.72
C ALA A 169 -3.24 2.43 -15.89
N THR A 170 -3.36 1.11 -15.95
CA THR A 170 -2.44 0.19 -15.26
C THR A 170 -1.00 0.34 -15.75
N ARG A 171 -0.78 0.54 -17.05
CA ARG A 171 0.56 0.77 -17.60
C ARG A 171 1.19 2.07 -17.10
N ILE A 172 0.40 3.17 -17.04
CA ILE A 172 0.87 4.46 -16.53
C ILE A 172 1.21 4.35 -15.04
N ILE A 173 0.31 3.77 -14.23
CA ILE A 173 0.56 3.58 -12.80
C ILE A 173 1.76 2.68 -12.55
N ALA A 174 1.91 1.59 -13.32
CA ALA A 174 3.09 0.73 -13.23
C ALA A 174 4.39 1.47 -13.59
N ALA A 175 4.35 2.38 -14.59
CA ALA A 175 5.50 3.21 -14.94
C ALA A 175 5.84 4.20 -13.81
N PHE A 176 4.84 4.85 -13.18
CA PHE A 176 5.08 5.76 -12.07
C PHE A 176 5.64 5.03 -10.85
N LEU A 177 5.08 3.89 -10.47
CA LEU A 177 5.60 3.07 -9.38
C LEU A 177 6.99 2.54 -9.69
N GLY A 178 7.23 2.06 -10.93
CA GLY A 178 8.54 1.62 -11.39
C GLY A 178 9.60 2.73 -11.28
N PHE A 179 9.25 3.95 -11.69
CA PHE A 179 10.11 5.13 -11.50
C PHE A 179 10.38 5.40 -10.01
N GLY A 180 9.33 5.39 -9.18
CA GLY A 180 9.46 5.59 -7.73
C GLY A 180 10.38 4.55 -7.08
N PHE A 181 10.22 3.27 -7.40
CA PHE A 181 11.08 2.19 -6.91
C PHE A 181 12.52 2.30 -7.43
N LEU A 182 12.70 2.66 -8.70
CA LEU A 182 14.03 2.81 -9.28
C LEU A 182 14.83 3.90 -8.56
N VAL A 183 14.24 5.09 -8.41
CA VAL A 183 14.91 6.21 -7.74
C VAL A 183 15.15 5.92 -6.26
N LEU A 184 14.16 5.36 -5.57
CA LEU A 184 14.31 4.92 -4.18
C LEU A 184 15.44 3.91 -4.03
N GLY A 185 15.51 2.90 -4.91
CA GLY A 185 16.55 1.89 -4.89
C GLY A 185 17.95 2.50 -5.11
N ILE A 186 18.09 3.41 -6.08
CA ILE A 186 19.35 4.15 -6.31
C ILE A 186 19.71 4.97 -5.06
N SER A 187 18.75 5.68 -4.45
CA SER A 187 19.00 6.49 -3.24
C SER A 187 19.47 5.63 -2.07
N LEU A 188 18.84 4.48 -1.82
CA LEU A 188 19.26 3.54 -0.77
C LEU A 188 20.66 3.01 -1.00
N LEU A 189 21.03 2.70 -2.25
CA LEU A 189 22.37 2.21 -2.60
C LEU A 189 23.43 3.30 -2.43
N VAL A 190 23.15 4.51 -2.86
CA VAL A 190 24.09 5.65 -2.73
C VAL A 190 24.31 6.01 -1.26
N ASN A 191 23.26 5.93 -0.44
CA ASN A 191 23.29 6.27 0.99
C ASN A 191 23.42 5.04 1.90
N LEU A 192 24.00 3.96 1.42
CA LEU A 192 24.09 2.69 2.16
C LEU A 192 24.82 2.84 3.52
N ALA A 193 25.76 3.76 3.63
CA ALA A 193 26.44 4.06 4.90
C ALA A 193 25.42 4.59 5.94
N ILE A 194 24.59 5.56 5.55
CA ILE A 194 23.53 6.13 6.41
C ILE A 194 22.52 5.05 6.83
N VAL A 195 22.11 4.18 5.88
CA VAL A 195 21.21 3.06 6.16
C VAL A 195 21.79 2.12 7.21
N LYS A 196 23.09 1.82 7.12
CA LYS A 196 23.82 1.00 8.12
C LYS A 196 23.87 1.70 9.48
N ASP A 197 24.23 2.98 9.51
CA ASP A 197 24.33 3.76 10.76
C ASP A 197 22.97 3.80 11.48
N LEU A 198 21.87 4.07 10.75
CA LEU A 198 20.51 4.03 11.29
C LEU A 198 20.14 2.64 11.83
N THR A 199 20.60 1.56 11.17
CA THR A 199 20.38 0.20 11.64
C THR A 199 21.16 -0.08 12.93
N GLN A 200 22.41 0.40 13.03
CA GLN A 200 23.27 0.22 14.21
C GLN A 200 22.72 0.95 15.44
N VAL A 201 22.19 2.16 15.26
CA VAL A 201 21.56 2.93 16.37
C VAL A 201 20.42 2.16 17.05
N LEU A 202 19.71 1.29 16.31
CA LEU A 202 18.61 0.49 16.86
C LEU A 202 19.08 -0.77 17.60
N GLU A 203 20.36 -1.16 17.46
CA GLU A 203 20.93 -2.38 18.06
C GLU A 203 20.01 -3.61 18.03
N PRO A 204 19.42 -3.97 16.86
CA PRO A 204 18.29 -4.90 16.81
C PRO A 204 18.68 -6.36 17.07
N GLY A 205 19.96 -6.69 17.17
CA GLY A 205 20.46 -8.07 17.19
C GLY A 205 20.12 -8.81 15.87
N ILE A 206 20.34 -10.13 15.84
CA ILE A 206 20.15 -10.93 14.61
C ILE A 206 18.67 -11.04 14.24
N LEU A 207 17.82 -11.48 15.18
CA LEU A 207 16.39 -11.66 14.92
C LEU A 207 15.69 -10.33 14.68
N GLY A 208 15.95 -9.33 15.52
CA GLY A 208 15.39 -7.98 15.36
C GLY A 208 15.83 -7.34 14.03
N GLY A 209 17.09 -7.53 13.62
CA GLY A 209 17.60 -7.06 12.32
C GLY A 209 16.86 -7.69 11.14
N PHE A 210 16.57 -9.00 11.21
CA PHE A 210 15.77 -9.69 10.19
C PHE A 210 14.32 -9.15 10.13
N LEU A 211 13.67 -8.97 11.28
CA LEU A 211 12.32 -8.40 11.35
C LEU A 211 12.29 -6.95 10.87
N LEU A 212 13.31 -6.17 11.23
CA LEU A 212 13.48 -4.79 10.75
C LEU A 212 13.67 -4.74 9.23
N LEU A 213 14.43 -5.66 8.65
CA LEU A 213 14.57 -5.78 7.20
C LEU A 213 13.23 -6.07 6.54
N ILE A 214 12.46 -7.04 7.05
CA ILE A 214 11.11 -7.34 6.54
C ILE A 214 10.25 -6.08 6.62
N LEU A 215 10.22 -5.39 7.74
CA LEU A 215 9.43 -4.17 7.92
C LEU A 215 9.81 -3.11 6.87
N ASN A 216 11.10 -2.85 6.68
CA ASN A 216 11.57 -1.90 5.67
C ASN A 216 11.14 -2.31 4.25
N VAL A 217 11.26 -3.60 3.89
CA VAL A 217 10.81 -4.12 2.58
C VAL A 217 9.31 -3.90 2.40
N LEU A 218 8.51 -4.11 3.43
CA LEU A 218 7.05 -3.92 3.37
C LEU A 218 6.67 -2.42 3.23
N TYR A 219 7.51 -1.50 3.70
CA TYR A 219 7.33 -0.06 3.53
C TYR A 219 7.90 0.50 2.21
N LEU A 220 8.64 -0.28 1.40
CA LEU A 220 9.16 0.20 0.11
C LEU A 220 8.07 0.78 -0.80
N PRO A 221 6.86 0.21 -0.93
CA PRO A 221 5.81 0.82 -1.75
C PRO A 221 5.37 2.19 -1.23
N ASN A 222 5.28 2.40 0.09
CA ASN A 222 4.96 3.70 0.67
C ASN A 222 6.05 4.73 0.32
N ALA A 223 7.32 4.35 0.46
CA ALA A 223 8.46 5.20 0.10
C ALA A 223 8.53 5.50 -1.40
N ALA A 224 8.17 4.53 -2.27
CA ALA A 224 8.07 4.77 -3.70
C ALA A 224 6.99 5.81 -4.04
N VAL A 225 5.84 5.78 -3.36
CA VAL A 225 4.79 6.80 -3.51
C VAL A 225 5.27 8.17 -3.00
N ALA A 226 6.00 8.22 -1.88
CA ALA A 226 6.63 9.45 -1.39
C ALA A 226 7.62 10.01 -2.42
N THR A 227 8.41 9.14 -3.06
CA THR A 227 9.33 9.51 -4.15
C THR A 227 8.57 10.10 -5.34
N ILE A 228 7.45 9.51 -5.76
CA ILE A 228 6.58 10.06 -6.81
C ILE A 228 6.11 11.47 -6.43
N GLY A 229 5.62 11.67 -5.20
CA GLY A 229 5.20 12.97 -4.70
C GLY A 229 6.33 14.01 -4.68
N TYR A 230 7.55 13.58 -4.35
CA TYR A 230 8.75 14.44 -4.42
C TYR A 230 9.00 14.92 -5.84
N PHE A 231 9.04 14.02 -6.81
CA PHE A 231 9.35 14.34 -8.20
C PHE A 231 8.18 14.99 -8.97
N ALA A 232 6.95 14.88 -8.48
CA ALA A 232 5.83 15.71 -8.92
C ALA A 232 5.89 17.14 -8.31
N GLY A 233 6.99 17.52 -7.66
CA GLY A 233 7.20 18.87 -7.11
C GLY A 233 6.43 19.17 -5.82
N VAL A 234 5.54 18.29 -5.38
CA VAL A 234 4.70 18.46 -4.19
C VAL A 234 5.46 18.16 -2.90
N GLY A 235 6.26 17.07 -2.92
CA GLY A 235 6.95 16.57 -1.74
C GLY A 235 6.09 15.65 -0.87
N PHE A 236 6.65 15.30 0.29
CA PHE A 236 6.04 14.46 1.33
C PHE A 236 6.46 14.93 2.72
N GLY A 237 5.78 14.43 3.74
CA GLY A 237 6.11 14.65 5.16
C GLY A 237 6.47 13.34 5.86
N ILE A 238 7.22 13.45 6.96
CA ILE A 238 7.55 12.34 7.88
C ILE A 238 6.89 12.57 9.24
N GLY A 239 6.13 13.62 9.38
CA GLY A 239 5.44 14.03 10.59
C GLY A 239 4.94 15.46 10.44
N ASN A 240 4.26 15.93 11.49
CA ASN A 240 3.70 17.27 11.51
C ASN A 240 4.81 18.34 11.40
N GLY A 241 4.58 19.36 10.57
CA GLY A 241 5.57 20.43 10.34
C GLY A 241 6.77 20.03 9.47
N THR A 242 6.83 18.79 8.96
CA THR A 242 7.90 18.38 8.04
C THR A 242 7.46 18.58 6.59
N ILE A 243 8.41 18.99 5.73
CA ILE A 243 8.23 19.04 4.30
C ILE A 243 9.53 18.71 3.59
N ILE A 244 9.49 17.71 2.73
CA ILE A 244 10.60 17.25 1.91
C ILE A 244 10.17 17.32 0.45
N SER A 245 10.65 18.32 -0.27
CA SER A 245 10.36 18.53 -1.69
C SER A 245 11.60 19.12 -2.39
N PRO A 246 11.66 19.16 -3.72
CA PRO A 246 12.77 19.79 -4.42
C PRO A 246 13.03 21.25 -4.05
N LEU A 247 11.98 21.98 -3.66
CA LEU A 247 12.03 23.41 -3.34
C LEU A 247 12.12 23.67 -1.82
N PHE A 248 11.52 22.81 -1.01
CA PHE A 248 11.43 22.99 0.43
C PHE A 248 12.00 21.78 1.15
N TYR A 249 12.83 22.04 2.14
CA TYR A 249 13.42 21.01 2.98
C TYR A 249 13.37 21.48 4.44
N GLN A 250 12.47 20.86 5.20
CA GLN A 250 12.31 21.13 6.62
C GLN A 250 12.06 19.80 7.35
N VAL A 251 13.09 19.33 8.04
CA VAL A 251 13.08 18.05 8.76
C VAL A 251 13.72 18.28 10.13
N PRO A 252 12.93 18.43 11.21
CA PRO A 252 13.48 18.66 12.54
C PRO A 252 14.18 17.42 13.10
N GLU A 253 13.44 16.38 13.40
CA GLU A 253 13.95 15.10 13.89
C GLU A 253 13.26 13.96 13.14
N ILE A 254 14.02 12.93 12.79
CA ILE A 254 13.51 11.76 12.08
C ILE A 254 13.71 10.50 12.93
N PRO A 255 12.77 9.55 12.90
CA PRO A 255 12.95 8.23 13.50
C PRO A 255 14.16 7.51 12.90
N ALA A 256 14.89 6.75 13.69
CA ALA A 256 16.03 5.96 13.22
C ALA A 256 15.57 4.71 12.45
N LEU A 257 14.82 4.89 11.34
CA LEU A 257 14.40 3.81 10.46
C LEU A 257 15.34 3.72 9.25
N PRO A 258 15.90 2.54 8.94
CA PRO A 258 16.87 2.37 7.84
C PRO A 258 16.39 2.88 6.48
N ILE A 259 15.10 2.72 6.15
CA ILE A 259 14.51 3.21 4.90
C ILE A 259 14.62 4.74 4.76
N LEU A 260 14.70 5.47 5.87
CA LEU A 260 14.85 6.93 5.87
C LEU A 260 16.27 7.37 5.50
N GLY A 261 17.24 6.45 5.42
CA GLY A 261 18.53 6.71 4.80
C GLY A 261 18.46 7.08 3.32
N ALA A 262 17.33 6.78 2.65
CA ALA A 262 17.09 7.22 1.27
C ALA A 262 16.64 8.69 1.15
N LEU A 263 16.43 9.41 2.26
CA LEU A 263 15.95 10.79 2.21
C LEU A 263 16.98 11.72 1.54
N PRO A 264 16.52 12.69 0.74
CA PRO A 264 17.41 13.75 0.27
C PRO A 264 17.96 14.54 1.47
N THR A 265 19.21 14.99 1.37
CA THR A 265 19.91 15.73 2.44
C THR A 265 19.72 17.24 2.34
N GLY A 266 18.89 17.72 1.42
CA GLY A 266 18.64 19.14 1.21
C GLY A 266 17.69 19.42 0.05
N LYS A 267 17.74 20.65 -0.45
CA LYS A 267 16.94 21.09 -1.62
C LYS A 267 17.66 20.74 -2.90
N PHE A 268 16.98 20.08 -3.82
CA PHE A 268 17.50 19.69 -5.14
C PHE A 268 16.57 20.19 -6.24
N GLN A 269 16.65 21.49 -6.56
CA GLN A 269 15.76 22.13 -7.54
C GLN A 269 15.79 21.47 -8.93
N TRP A 270 16.96 20.93 -9.34
CA TRP A 270 17.10 20.19 -10.59
C TRP A 270 16.20 18.96 -10.70
N ALA A 271 15.75 18.39 -9.54
CA ALA A 271 14.83 17.26 -9.50
C ALA A 271 13.46 17.59 -10.13
N LEU A 272 13.10 18.87 -10.25
CA LEU A 272 11.89 19.31 -10.96
C LEU A 272 11.90 18.93 -12.45
N ILE A 273 13.05 18.65 -13.04
CA ILE A 273 13.13 18.13 -14.43
C ILE A 273 12.34 16.81 -14.55
N ALA A 274 12.21 16.05 -13.49
CA ALA A 274 11.45 14.80 -13.49
C ALA A 274 9.93 14.99 -13.67
N ILE A 275 9.39 16.20 -13.53
CA ILE A 275 8.02 16.56 -13.91
C ILE A 275 7.75 16.16 -15.37
N LEU A 276 8.78 16.22 -16.23
CA LEU A 276 8.68 15.78 -17.61
C LEU A 276 8.26 14.32 -17.78
N ILE A 277 8.44 13.46 -16.78
CA ILE A 277 7.98 12.06 -16.79
C ILE A 277 6.45 12.02 -16.79
N PHE A 278 5.81 12.85 -15.98
CA PHE A 278 4.35 12.91 -15.89
C PHE A 278 3.76 13.61 -17.13
N VAL A 279 4.43 14.63 -17.66
CA VAL A 279 4.09 15.23 -18.96
C VAL A 279 4.22 14.19 -20.08
N ALA A 280 5.30 13.43 -20.12
CA ALA A 280 5.50 12.36 -21.10
C ALA A 280 4.44 11.25 -20.98
N ALA A 281 3.93 10.96 -19.79
CA ALA A 281 2.81 10.03 -19.61
C ALA A 281 1.52 10.55 -20.28
N GLY A 282 1.27 11.85 -20.23
CA GLY A 282 0.17 12.49 -20.95
C GLY A 282 0.33 12.40 -22.48
N VAL A 283 1.55 12.64 -22.99
CA VAL A 283 1.89 12.44 -24.41
C VAL A 283 1.69 10.98 -24.82
N ALA A 284 2.22 10.04 -24.04
CA ALA A 284 2.08 8.61 -24.30
C ALA A 284 0.61 8.16 -24.30
N LEU A 285 -0.18 8.62 -23.33
CA LEU A 285 -1.62 8.34 -23.30
C LEU A 285 -2.31 8.82 -24.56
N THR A 286 -2.02 10.04 -25.02
CA THR A 286 -2.58 10.57 -26.27
C THR A 286 -2.19 9.70 -27.47
N SER A 287 -0.90 9.32 -27.57
CA SER A 287 -0.39 8.45 -28.65
C SER A 287 -1.08 7.09 -28.67
N TRP A 288 -1.26 6.46 -27.51
CA TRP A 288 -1.90 5.15 -27.41
C TRP A 288 -3.40 5.17 -27.73
N THR A 289 -4.03 6.33 -27.62
CA THR A 289 -5.47 6.51 -27.84
C THR A 289 -5.82 7.17 -29.16
N LEU A 290 -4.83 7.46 -30.04
CA LEU A 290 -5.06 8.15 -31.34
C LEU A 290 -6.12 7.46 -32.20
N ASN A 291 -6.12 6.12 -32.24
CA ASN A 291 -7.05 5.30 -33.03
C ASN A 291 -8.21 4.74 -32.20
N GLN A 292 -8.42 5.27 -31.00
CA GLN A 292 -9.50 4.87 -30.10
C GLN A 292 -10.61 5.97 -30.08
N ARG A 293 -11.75 5.61 -29.48
CA ARG A 293 -12.78 6.61 -29.20
C ARG A 293 -12.27 7.69 -28.24
N PRO A 294 -12.62 8.96 -28.41
CA PRO A 294 -12.13 10.05 -27.53
C PRO A 294 -12.41 9.81 -26.04
N GLU A 295 -13.48 9.05 -25.73
CA GLU A 295 -13.84 8.72 -24.34
C GLU A 295 -12.77 7.86 -23.69
N VAL A 296 -12.06 6.99 -24.43
CA VAL A 296 -11.02 6.11 -23.89
C VAL A 296 -9.88 6.91 -23.28
N LEU A 297 -9.49 8.03 -23.89
CA LEU A 297 -8.46 8.91 -23.35
C LEU A 297 -8.90 9.48 -22.00
N TRP A 298 -10.10 10.07 -21.95
CA TRP A 298 -10.57 10.74 -20.72
C TRP A 298 -10.91 9.76 -19.61
N GLN A 299 -11.46 8.59 -19.94
CA GLN A 299 -11.68 7.51 -18.98
C GLN A 299 -10.35 7.01 -18.41
N THR A 300 -9.33 6.84 -19.25
CA THR A 300 -7.98 6.44 -18.79
C THR A 300 -7.38 7.51 -17.89
N PHE A 301 -7.44 8.76 -18.30
CA PHE A 301 -6.93 9.90 -17.50
C PHE A 301 -7.60 9.94 -16.12
N THR A 302 -8.92 9.85 -16.07
CA THR A 302 -9.67 9.83 -14.80
C THR A 302 -9.28 8.62 -13.95
N LEU A 303 -9.14 7.41 -14.55
CA LEU A 303 -8.71 6.21 -13.82
C LEU A 303 -7.30 6.36 -13.26
N VAL A 304 -6.38 6.99 -13.98
CA VAL A 304 -5.03 7.29 -13.47
C VAL A 304 -5.11 8.21 -12.26
N LEU A 305 -5.88 9.29 -12.32
CA LEU A 305 -6.01 10.22 -11.20
C LEU A 305 -6.66 9.56 -9.98
N LEU A 306 -7.71 8.76 -10.19
CA LEU A 306 -8.33 7.99 -9.10
C LEU A 306 -7.35 6.99 -8.48
N ALA A 307 -6.54 6.32 -9.30
CA ALA A 307 -5.51 5.39 -8.82
C ALA A 307 -4.39 6.12 -8.06
N VAL A 308 -3.92 7.27 -8.55
CA VAL A 308 -2.95 8.12 -7.85
C VAL A 308 -3.49 8.58 -6.51
N ALA A 309 -4.75 9.07 -6.47
CA ALA A 309 -5.40 9.50 -5.23
C ALA A 309 -5.51 8.34 -4.22
N PHE A 310 -5.95 7.16 -4.69
CA PHE A 310 -6.09 5.97 -3.85
C PHE A 310 -4.75 5.47 -3.31
N ILE A 311 -3.73 5.36 -4.15
CA ILE A 311 -2.39 4.90 -3.75
C ILE A 311 -1.76 5.93 -2.79
N SER A 312 -1.91 7.23 -3.06
CA SER A 312 -1.45 8.31 -2.17
C SER A 312 -2.13 8.24 -0.79
N TRP A 313 -3.44 8.00 -0.77
CA TRP A 313 -4.18 7.79 0.47
C TRP A 313 -3.69 6.56 1.23
N ALA A 314 -3.55 5.43 0.56
CA ALA A 314 -3.11 4.19 1.19
C ALA A 314 -1.64 4.23 1.63
N ALA A 315 -0.78 5.01 0.97
CA ALA A 315 0.63 5.19 1.32
C ALA A 315 0.88 6.26 2.38
N SER A 316 -0.17 6.93 2.89
CA SER A 316 -0.06 8.05 3.84
C SER A 316 -0.88 7.78 5.08
N GLY A 317 -0.56 8.46 6.18
CA GLY A 317 -1.30 8.28 7.41
C GLY A 317 -0.61 8.88 8.63
N SER A 318 -0.90 8.30 9.80
CA SER A 318 -0.38 8.71 11.10
C SER A 318 0.35 7.55 11.77
N LEU A 319 1.45 7.86 12.45
CA LEU A 319 2.20 6.96 13.32
C LEU A 319 2.02 7.39 14.79
N MET A 320 0.82 7.22 15.29
CA MET A 320 0.41 7.33 16.69
C MET A 320 0.57 8.71 17.33
N THR A 321 1.77 9.29 17.36
CA THR A 321 2.03 10.56 18.06
C THR A 321 1.58 11.77 17.26
N GLU A 322 1.27 12.89 17.91
CA GLU A 322 0.93 14.15 17.24
C GLU A 322 2.07 14.62 16.32
N ALA A 323 3.31 14.45 16.74
CA ALA A 323 4.49 14.78 15.95
C ALA A 323 4.56 13.97 14.65
N LEU A 324 4.09 12.72 14.65
CA LEU A 324 4.08 11.79 13.51
C LEU A 324 2.68 11.61 12.90
N SER A 325 1.79 12.58 13.07
CA SER A 325 0.39 12.50 12.60
C SER A 325 0.23 12.72 11.09
N ALA A 326 1.27 13.21 10.40
CA ALA A 326 1.21 13.52 8.96
C ALA A 326 2.41 12.90 8.24
N VAL A 327 2.32 11.60 7.96
CA VAL A 327 3.37 10.86 7.24
C VAL A 327 2.88 10.50 5.84
N GLY A 328 3.75 10.69 4.83
CA GLY A 328 3.45 10.39 3.44
C GLY A 328 3.16 11.65 2.59
N VAL A 329 2.38 11.49 1.54
CA VAL A 329 2.09 12.55 0.55
C VAL A 329 0.73 13.19 0.78
N SER A 330 0.57 14.45 0.35
CA SER A 330 -0.75 15.09 0.29
C SER A 330 -1.55 14.55 -0.89
N ILE A 331 -2.62 13.78 -0.62
CA ILE A 331 -3.46 13.13 -1.63
C ILE A 331 -3.89 14.11 -2.72
N TRP A 332 -4.45 15.26 -2.31
CA TRP A 332 -4.99 16.26 -3.23
C TRP A 332 -3.89 16.96 -4.05
N LYS A 333 -2.79 17.35 -3.38
CA LYS A 333 -1.71 18.08 -4.06
C LYS A 333 -1.02 17.19 -5.10
N VAL A 334 -0.70 15.94 -4.76
CA VAL A 334 -0.04 15.01 -5.71
C VAL A 334 -0.97 14.67 -6.86
N THR A 335 -2.25 14.38 -6.59
CA THR A 335 -3.23 14.08 -7.64
C THR A 335 -3.42 15.24 -8.58
N LEU A 336 -3.52 16.48 -8.06
CA LEU A 336 -3.66 17.67 -8.88
C LEU A 336 -2.40 17.97 -9.69
N ALA A 337 -1.20 17.86 -9.09
CA ALA A 337 0.06 18.11 -9.77
C ALA A 337 0.22 17.15 -10.96
N ILE A 338 0.12 15.83 -10.73
CA ILE A 338 0.20 14.83 -11.78
C ILE A 338 -0.90 15.03 -12.83
N GLY A 339 -2.11 15.40 -12.40
CA GLY A 339 -3.21 15.70 -13.31
C GLY A 339 -2.91 16.86 -14.26
N VAL A 340 -2.39 17.97 -13.74
CA VAL A 340 -1.97 19.13 -14.53
C VAL A 340 -0.83 18.78 -15.47
N GLU A 341 0.20 18.10 -14.97
CA GLU A 341 1.36 17.69 -15.74
C GLU A 341 0.98 16.76 -16.91
N MET A 342 0.14 15.75 -16.65
CA MET A 342 -0.40 14.90 -17.71
C MET A 342 -1.29 15.67 -18.68
N ALA A 343 -2.12 16.61 -18.20
CA ALA A 343 -2.97 17.44 -19.07
C ALA A 343 -2.14 18.33 -20.01
N ILE A 344 -1.01 18.88 -19.52
CA ILE A 344 -0.03 19.58 -20.36
C ILE A 344 0.49 18.65 -21.46
N GLY A 345 0.88 17.42 -21.10
CA GLY A 345 1.34 16.43 -22.07
C GLY A 345 0.30 16.07 -23.12
N ILE A 346 -0.96 15.90 -22.72
CA ILE A 346 -2.10 15.67 -23.63
C ILE A 346 -2.28 16.85 -24.57
N GLY A 347 -2.20 18.08 -24.04
CA GLY A 347 -2.30 19.32 -24.82
C GLY A 347 -1.18 19.43 -25.87
N LEU A 348 0.07 19.23 -25.45
CA LEU A 348 1.23 19.27 -26.35
C LEU A 348 1.10 18.25 -27.48
N ALA A 349 0.73 17.00 -27.18
CA ALA A 349 0.58 15.94 -28.18
C ALA A 349 -0.54 16.23 -29.20
N ARG A 350 -1.54 17.04 -28.83
CA ARG A 350 -2.64 17.42 -29.73
C ARG A 350 -2.36 18.66 -30.59
N VAL A 351 -1.54 19.57 -30.08
CA VAL A 351 -1.25 20.86 -30.75
C VAL A 351 -0.06 20.74 -31.70
N LEU A 352 1.06 20.09 -31.30
CA LEU A 352 2.27 19.99 -32.10
C LEU A 352 2.05 19.40 -33.51
N PRO A 353 1.30 18.31 -33.71
CA PRO A 353 1.07 17.78 -35.06
C PRO A 353 0.23 18.67 -35.97
N ARG A 354 -0.53 19.64 -35.39
CA ARG A 354 -1.32 20.60 -36.18
C ARG A 354 -0.46 21.74 -36.71
N LEU A 355 0.57 22.12 -35.95
CA LEU A 355 1.51 23.18 -36.40
C LEU A 355 2.38 22.73 -37.55
N ASP A 356 2.66 21.43 -37.66
CA ASP A 356 3.47 20.84 -38.75
C ASP A 356 2.69 20.69 -40.08
N ARG A 357 1.34 20.61 -40.01
CA ARG A 357 0.46 20.54 -41.18
C ARG A 357 0.09 21.91 -41.78
N THR A 358 0.45 22.99 -41.14
CA THR A 358 0.23 24.38 -41.58
C THR A 358 1.47 25.02 -42.21
N ARG A 359 2.55 24.27 -42.32
CA ARG A 359 3.75 24.58 -43.12
C ARG A 359 3.75 23.72 -44.39
#